data_09eeab73f16ec13c601f707f2ea7e756
#
_entry.id   09eeab73f16ec13c601f707f2ea7e756
#
_cell.length_a   1.000
_cell.length_b   1.000
_cell.length_c   1.000
_cell.angle_alpha   90.00
_cell.angle_beta   90.00
_cell.angle_gamma   90.00
#
_symmetry.space_group_name_H-M   'P 1'
#
loop_
_entity.id
_entity.type
_entity.pdbx_description
1 polymer ?
#
loop_
_entity_poly.entity_id
_entity_poly.type
_entity_poly.pdbx_seq_one_letter_code
_entity_poly.pdbx_strand_id
1 'polypeptide(L)'
;YLKHFYDSLTIAFDFDFTDQNIVDVGAGAGFPSVPLKIVYPELKITIVDSLTKRITFLNHLFKELNLSNCQAISARAEDYAKDHRQKCDIVMARAVARLNILDELCLPLVKVGGYFLALKGLKATEELEEAGKGIVLLGGQVEKSIDFTLTNDNHRSNIIIKKVRDT
;
A
#
# COMPACT_ATOMS: atom_id res chain seq x y z
N TYR A 1 8.65 -5.28 -16.60
CA TYR A 1 9.19 -4.74 -15.32
C TYR A 1 9.24 -3.23 -15.30
N LEU A 2 9.67 -2.60 -16.40
CA LEU A 2 9.72 -1.16 -16.50
C LEU A 2 8.35 -0.52 -16.32
N LYS A 3 7.32 -1.13 -16.89
CA LYS A 3 5.93 -0.70 -16.75
C LYS A 3 5.47 -0.72 -15.28
N HIS A 4 5.76 -1.82 -14.57
CA HIS A 4 5.39 -1.94 -13.15
C HIS A 4 6.17 -0.96 -12.29
N PHE A 5 7.43 -0.67 -12.65
CA PHE A 5 8.25 0.31 -11.97
C PHE A 5 7.63 1.71 -12.07
N TYR A 6 7.31 2.15 -13.28
CA TYR A 6 6.70 3.47 -13.51
C TYR A 6 5.28 3.56 -12.91
N ASP A 7 4.49 2.51 -13.05
CA ASP A 7 3.16 2.43 -12.46
C ASP A 7 3.23 2.66 -10.94
N SER A 8 4.20 2.03 -10.29
CA SER A 8 4.42 2.18 -8.86
C SER A 8 4.78 3.60 -8.43
N LEU A 9 5.46 4.36 -9.29
CA LEU A 9 5.87 5.73 -8.97
C LEU A 9 4.77 6.76 -9.19
N THR A 10 3.68 6.41 -9.86
CA THR A 10 2.60 7.39 -10.14
C THR A 10 1.98 7.96 -8.88
N ILE A 11 1.91 7.18 -7.81
CA ILE A 11 1.34 7.66 -6.53
C ILE A 11 2.12 8.86 -5.99
N ALA A 12 3.41 8.99 -6.32
CA ALA A 12 4.25 10.08 -5.84
C ALA A 12 3.88 11.44 -6.45
N PHE A 13 3.10 11.48 -7.54
CA PHE A 13 2.59 12.73 -8.08
C PHE A 13 1.51 13.35 -7.18
N ASP A 14 0.85 12.53 -6.38
CA ASP A 14 -0.31 12.95 -5.60
C ASP A 14 -0.12 12.78 -4.10
N PHE A 15 1.04 12.30 -3.67
CA PHE A 15 1.35 12.05 -2.27
C PHE A 15 2.82 12.30 -2.00
N ASP A 16 3.11 13.01 -0.89
CA ASP A 16 4.48 13.37 -0.51
C ASP A 16 5.13 12.28 0.34
N PHE A 17 6.13 11.61 -0.25
CA PHE A 17 6.94 10.64 0.47
C PHE A 17 8.19 11.31 1.04
N THR A 18 8.54 10.98 2.28
CA THR A 18 9.71 11.50 2.98
C THR A 18 10.45 10.36 3.69
N ASP A 19 10.20 10.18 4.97
CA ASP A 19 10.86 9.20 5.83
C ASP A 19 9.85 8.31 6.59
N GLN A 20 8.65 8.20 6.08
CA GLN A 20 7.54 7.51 6.76
C GLN A 20 7.80 6.01 6.92
N ASN A 21 7.15 5.43 7.92
CA ASN A 21 7.01 3.99 8.08
C ASN A 21 5.86 3.49 7.21
N ILE A 22 6.17 2.63 6.26
CA ILE A 22 5.21 2.08 5.30
C ILE A 22 5.08 0.58 5.51
N VAL A 23 3.85 0.09 5.55
CA VAL A 23 3.53 -1.33 5.43
C VAL A 23 2.89 -1.56 4.07
N ASP A 24 3.46 -2.47 3.29
CA ASP A 24 2.95 -2.86 1.97
C ASP A 24 2.33 -4.25 2.08
N VAL A 25 1.04 -4.34 1.86
CA VAL A 25 0.28 -5.58 2.04
C VAL A 25 0.13 -6.29 0.69
N GLY A 26 0.67 -7.52 0.60
CA GLY A 26 0.56 -8.34 -0.60
C GLY A 26 1.35 -7.79 -1.79
N ALA A 27 2.56 -7.30 -1.55
CA ALA A 27 3.39 -6.65 -2.57
C ALA A 27 3.86 -7.55 -3.72
N GLY A 28 3.72 -8.87 -3.60
CA GLY A 28 4.17 -9.78 -4.65
C GLY A 28 5.66 -9.68 -4.91
N ALA A 29 6.04 -9.15 -6.07
CA ALA A 29 7.45 -8.99 -6.46
C ALA A 29 8.10 -7.70 -5.91
N GLY A 30 7.45 -7.01 -4.96
CA GLY A 30 8.00 -5.80 -4.33
C GLY A 30 7.45 -4.50 -4.89
N PHE A 31 6.34 -4.54 -5.61
CA PHE A 31 5.68 -3.34 -6.13
C PHE A 31 4.45 -3.00 -5.27
N PRO A 32 4.19 -1.72 -4.95
CA PRO A 32 4.94 -0.52 -5.38
C PRO A 32 6.10 -0.12 -4.48
N SER A 33 6.31 -0.80 -3.36
CA SER A 33 7.20 -0.29 -2.30
C SER A 33 8.68 -0.24 -2.69
N VAL A 34 9.20 -1.22 -3.43
CA VAL A 34 10.62 -1.23 -3.81
C VAL A 34 10.99 -0.08 -4.75
N PRO A 35 10.24 0.20 -5.82
CA PRO A 35 10.49 1.40 -6.64
C PRO A 35 10.45 2.69 -5.83
N LEU A 36 9.49 2.84 -4.92
CA LEU A 36 9.38 4.02 -4.06
C LEU A 36 10.59 4.15 -3.12
N LYS A 37 11.06 3.04 -2.56
CA LYS A 37 12.26 3.04 -1.70
C LYS A 37 13.50 3.48 -2.47
N ILE A 38 13.64 3.06 -3.71
CA ILE A 38 14.77 3.45 -4.56
C ILE A 38 14.79 4.96 -4.79
N VAL A 39 13.61 5.54 -5.05
CA VAL A 39 13.47 7.00 -5.29
C VAL A 39 13.52 7.79 -3.99
N TYR A 40 12.95 7.24 -2.92
CA TYR A 40 12.90 7.88 -1.59
C TYR A 40 13.63 7.01 -0.55
N PRO A 41 14.98 7.07 -0.50
CA PRO A 41 15.76 6.14 0.32
C PRO A 41 15.51 6.21 1.83
N GLU A 42 14.93 7.30 2.30
CA GLU A 42 14.66 7.50 3.73
C GLU A 42 13.39 6.76 4.20
N LEU A 43 12.60 6.22 3.29
CA LEU A 43 11.43 5.43 3.65
C LEU A 43 11.83 4.17 4.43
N LYS A 44 11.02 3.80 5.41
CA LYS A 44 11.16 2.57 6.19
C LYS A 44 10.01 1.64 5.78
N ILE A 45 10.35 0.53 5.16
CA ILE A 45 9.35 -0.34 4.51
C ILE A 45 9.31 -1.71 5.14
N THR A 46 8.11 -2.16 5.46
CA THR A 46 7.80 -3.54 5.83
C THR A 46 6.80 -4.10 4.84
N ILE A 47 7.19 -5.16 4.15
CA ILE A 47 6.29 -5.89 3.26
C ILE A 47 5.71 -7.07 4.03
N VAL A 48 4.40 -7.21 4.01
CA VAL A 48 3.68 -8.32 4.65
C VAL A 48 3.03 -9.17 3.57
N ASP A 49 3.42 -10.43 3.48
CA ASP A 49 2.86 -11.38 2.51
C ASP A 49 2.80 -12.76 3.16
N SER A 50 1.79 -13.54 2.81
CA SER A 50 1.61 -14.88 3.37
C SER A 50 2.50 -15.95 2.72
N LEU A 51 3.10 -15.68 1.57
CA LEU A 51 3.92 -16.65 0.85
C LEU A 51 5.39 -16.54 1.22
N THR A 52 5.90 -17.54 1.92
CA THR A 52 7.29 -17.59 2.41
C THR A 52 8.31 -17.46 1.26
N LYS A 53 8.04 -18.03 0.10
CA LYS A 53 8.94 -17.91 -1.07
C LYS A 53 9.13 -16.47 -1.51
N ARG A 54 8.05 -15.67 -1.51
CA ARG A 54 8.12 -14.24 -1.84
C ARG A 54 8.94 -13.48 -0.82
N ILE A 55 8.72 -13.78 0.45
CA ILE A 55 9.45 -13.13 1.54
C ILE A 55 10.95 -13.40 1.46
N THR A 56 11.34 -14.65 1.20
CA THR A 56 12.75 -15.02 1.03
C THR A 56 13.37 -14.26 -0.15
N PHE A 57 12.68 -14.21 -1.28
CA PHE A 57 13.11 -13.47 -2.45
C PHE A 57 13.29 -11.98 -2.15
N LEU A 58 12.30 -11.37 -1.50
CA LEU A 58 12.32 -9.93 -1.20
C LEU A 58 13.46 -9.56 -0.25
N ASN A 59 13.68 -10.34 0.80
CA ASN A 59 14.77 -10.07 1.74
C ASN A 59 16.13 -10.21 1.04
N HIS A 60 16.26 -11.17 0.14
CA HIS A 60 17.46 -11.30 -0.69
C HIS A 60 17.64 -10.08 -1.62
N LEU A 61 16.56 -9.64 -2.25
CA LEU A 61 16.57 -8.45 -3.11
C LEU A 61 16.99 -7.20 -2.35
N PHE A 62 16.46 -6.97 -1.16
CA PHE A 62 16.84 -5.83 -0.33
C PHE A 62 18.33 -5.83 -0.03
N LYS A 63 18.89 -6.99 0.26
CA LYS A 63 20.32 -7.14 0.53
C LYS A 63 21.16 -6.87 -0.73
N GLU A 64 20.78 -7.43 -1.87
CA GLU A 64 21.47 -7.23 -3.14
C GLU A 64 21.48 -5.77 -3.58
N LEU A 65 20.38 -5.06 -3.34
CA LEU A 65 20.24 -3.65 -3.70
C LEU A 65 20.75 -2.69 -2.61
N ASN A 66 21.29 -3.20 -1.50
CA ASN A 66 21.74 -2.42 -0.36
C ASN A 66 20.67 -1.46 0.17
N LEU A 67 19.42 -1.91 0.25
CA LEU A 67 18.32 -1.11 0.78
C LEU A 67 18.26 -1.26 2.29
N SER A 68 18.53 -0.17 3.00
CA SER A 68 18.42 -0.14 4.47
C SER A 68 16.97 0.07 4.90
N ASN A 69 16.62 -0.36 6.13
CA ASN A 69 15.28 -0.18 6.70
C ASN A 69 14.18 -0.76 5.80
N CYS A 70 14.45 -1.88 5.19
CA CYS A 70 13.50 -2.68 4.43
C CYS A 70 13.48 -4.09 4.98
N GLN A 71 12.29 -4.63 5.20
CA GLN A 71 12.12 -6.02 5.61
C GLN A 71 10.85 -6.60 5.00
N ALA A 72 10.84 -7.88 4.81
CA ALA A 72 9.65 -8.63 4.38
C ALA A 72 9.35 -9.69 5.43
N ILE A 73 8.08 -9.79 5.80
CA ILE A 73 7.59 -10.66 6.88
C ILE A 73 6.52 -11.59 6.32
N SER A 74 6.68 -12.90 6.61
CA SER A 74 5.69 -13.91 6.25
C SER A 74 4.57 -13.90 7.30
N ALA A 75 3.44 -13.32 6.94
CA ALA A 75 2.26 -13.26 7.80
C ALA A 75 1.03 -12.91 6.98
N ARG A 76 -0.13 -13.23 7.48
CA ARG A 76 -1.38 -12.68 6.97
C ARG A 76 -1.56 -11.27 7.50
N ALA A 77 -2.16 -10.39 6.70
CA ALA A 77 -2.39 -9.00 7.09
C ALA A 77 -3.21 -8.90 8.38
N GLU A 78 -4.26 -9.70 8.52
CA GLU A 78 -5.11 -9.70 9.72
C GLU A 78 -4.37 -10.15 10.97
N ASP A 79 -3.42 -11.06 10.84
CA ASP A 79 -2.59 -11.51 11.97
C ASP A 79 -1.55 -10.46 12.34
N TYR A 80 -0.93 -9.86 11.34
CA TYR A 80 0.03 -8.78 11.54
C TYR A 80 -0.63 -7.60 12.25
N ALA A 81 -1.87 -7.29 11.90
CA ALA A 81 -2.62 -6.18 12.49
C ALA A 81 -2.88 -6.35 14.00
N LYS A 82 -2.97 -7.58 14.50
CA LYS A 82 -3.21 -7.82 15.92
C LYS A 82 -2.14 -7.18 16.80
N ASP A 83 -0.89 -7.22 16.36
CA ASP A 83 0.25 -6.70 17.12
C ASP A 83 0.73 -5.33 16.64
N HIS A 84 0.17 -4.81 15.56
CA HIS A 84 0.68 -3.60 14.89
C HIS A 84 -0.42 -2.58 14.60
N ARG A 85 -1.50 -2.58 15.38
CA ARG A 85 -2.59 -1.61 15.18
C ARG A 85 -2.07 -0.19 15.33
N GLN A 86 -2.45 0.66 14.37
CA GLN A 86 -2.21 2.10 14.37
C GLN A 86 -0.74 2.50 14.57
N LYS A 87 0.18 1.68 14.06
CA LYS A 87 1.63 1.93 14.26
C LYS A 87 2.36 2.47 13.05
N CYS A 88 1.78 2.41 11.86
CA CYS A 88 2.47 2.90 10.67
C CYS A 88 1.86 4.20 10.15
N ASP A 89 2.68 4.95 9.44
CA ASP A 89 2.27 6.21 8.82
C ASP A 89 1.44 5.97 7.57
N ILE A 90 1.83 4.96 6.79
CA ILE A 90 1.22 4.66 5.50
C ILE A 90 1.07 3.15 5.36
N VAL A 91 -0.10 2.70 4.91
CA VAL A 91 -0.28 1.34 4.40
C VAL A 91 -0.55 1.45 2.91
N MET A 92 0.08 0.59 2.13
CA MET A 92 -0.13 0.51 0.69
C MET A 92 -0.62 -0.89 0.35
N ALA A 93 -1.50 -0.97 -0.63
CA ALA A 93 -1.91 -2.24 -1.21
C ALA A 93 -2.19 -2.06 -2.69
N ARG A 94 -1.76 -3.04 -3.49
CA ARG A 94 -1.96 -3.05 -4.92
C ARG A 94 -2.89 -4.19 -5.30
N ALA A 95 -4.05 -3.85 -5.83
CA ALA A 95 -5.03 -4.71 -6.53
C ALA A 95 -5.10 -6.20 -6.11
N VAL A 96 -4.88 -6.52 -4.82
CA VAL A 96 -4.89 -7.92 -4.34
C VAL A 96 -6.28 -8.40 -3.94
N ALA A 97 -7.21 -7.48 -3.70
CA ALA A 97 -8.60 -7.78 -3.33
C ALA A 97 -9.48 -6.55 -3.63
N ARG A 98 -10.80 -6.72 -3.45
CA ARG A 98 -11.72 -5.59 -3.56
C ARG A 98 -11.47 -4.60 -2.43
N LEU A 99 -11.76 -3.33 -2.68
CA LEU A 99 -11.46 -2.24 -1.74
C LEU A 99 -12.10 -2.44 -0.36
N ASN A 100 -13.34 -2.93 -0.28
CA ASN A 100 -14.00 -3.18 0.99
C ASN A 100 -13.24 -4.20 1.87
N ILE A 101 -12.61 -5.19 1.25
CA ILE A 101 -11.77 -6.17 1.94
C ILE A 101 -10.43 -5.56 2.32
N LEU A 102 -9.81 -4.82 1.41
CA LEU A 102 -8.54 -4.14 1.67
C LEU A 102 -8.65 -3.15 2.81
N ASP A 103 -9.75 -2.42 2.91
CA ASP A 103 -9.99 -1.47 4.01
C ASP A 103 -9.96 -2.18 5.37
N GLU A 104 -10.60 -3.33 5.47
CA GLU A 104 -10.61 -4.11 6.72
C GLU A 104 -9.22 -4.64 7.09
N LEU A 105 -8.40 -4.96 6.09
CA LEU A 105 -7.05 -5.46 6.32
C LEU A 105 -6.06 -4.33 6.63
N CYS A 106 -6.22 -3.17 6.01
CA CYS A 106 -5.20 -2.13 5.97
C CYS A 106 -5.45 -0.96 6.92
N LEU A 107 -6.67 -0.45 6.99
CA LEU A 107 -6.97 0.72 7.85
C LEU A 107 -6.64 0.50 9.33
N PRO A 108 -6.84 -0.70 9.91
CA PRO A 108 -6.42 -0.93 11.30
C PRO A 108 -4.93 -0.74 11.57
N LEU A 109 -4.08 -0.89 10.56
CA LEU A 109 -2.63 -0.72 10.69
C LEU A 109 -2.21 0.75 10.69
N VAL A 110 -3.05 1.63 10.13
CA VAL A 110 -2.71 3.05 9.96
C VAL A 110 -2.95 3.80 11.25
N LYS A 111 -1.98 4.61 11.68
CA LYS A 111 -2.17 5.53 12.81
C LYS A 111 -3.16 6.64 12.44
N VAL A 112 -3.79 7.25 13.43
CA VAL A 112 -4.62 8.44 13.20
C VAL A 112 -3.74 9.55 12.63
N GLY A 113 -4.18 10.16 11.54
CA GLY A 113 -3.39 11.14 10.78
C GLY A 113 -2.56 10.52 9.66
N GLY A 114 -2.45 9.20 9.61
CA GLY A 114 -1.79 8.49 8.53
C GLY A 114 -2.72 8.19 7.35
N TYR A 115 -2.22 7.41 6.40
CA TYR A 115 -2.91 7.18 5.12
C TYR A 115 -2.90 5.72 4.70
N PHE A 116 -3.98 5.32 4.05
CA PHE A 116 -4.03 4.10 3.26
C PHE A 116 -4.05 4.47 1.78
N LEU A 117 -3.08 3.97 1.02
CA LEU A 117 -2.93 4.20 -0.41
C LEU A 117 -3.28 2.91 -1.15
N ALA A 118 -4.42 2.90 -1.83
CA ALA A 118 -4.85 1.75 -2.61
C ALA A 118 -4.58 2.00 -4.09
N LEU A 119 -3.74 1.16 -4.70
CA LEU A 119 -3.39 1.24 -6.11
C LEU A 119 -4.25 0.24 -6.87
N LYS A 120 -5.28 0.74 -7.55
CA LYS A 120 -6.31 -0.07 -8.19
C LYS A 120 -6.23 -0.01 -9.71
N GLY A 121 -6.79 -1.03 -10.37
CA GLY A 121 -7.00 -1.04 -11.81
C GLY A 121 -8.38 -0.50 -12.18
N LEU A 122 -9.08 -1.20 -13.07
CA LEU A 122 -10.46 -0.88 -13.44
C LEU A 122 -11.41 -1.04 -12.25
N LYS A 123 -12.60 -0.42 -12.34
CA LYS A 123 -13.70 -0.54 -11.36
C LYS A 123 -13.46 0.14 -10.01
N ALA A 124 -12.49 1.06 -9.92
CA ALA A 124 -12.23 1.78 -8.67
C ALA A 124 -13.47 2.54 -8.17
N THR A 125 -14.21 3.17 -9.06
CA THR A 125 -15.44 3.91 -8.71
C THR A 125 -16.49 3.01 -8.09
N GLU A 126 -16.75 1.84 -8.70
CA GLU A 126 -17.69 0.87 -8.15
C GLU A 126 -17.25 0.36 -6.78
N GLU A 127 -15.96 0.07 -6.64
CA GLU A 127 -15.40 -0.41 -5.38
C GLU A 127 -15.46 0.66 -4.29
N LEU A 128 -15.26 1.94 -4.63
CA LEU A 128 -15.41 3.06 -3.69
C LEU A 128 -16.84 3.19 -3.19
N GLU A 129 -17.83 3.08 -4.05
CA GLU A 129 -19.24 3.13 -3.66
C GLU A 129 -19.57 1.97 -2.71
N GLU A 130 -19.14 0.76 -3.05
CA GLU A 130 -19.33 -0.43 -2.23
C GLU A 130 -18.65 -0.30 -0.86
N ALA A 131 -17.45 0.25 -0.82
CA ALA A 131 -16.64 0.34 0.38
C ALA A 131 -16.93 1.55 1.27
N GLY A 132 -17.69 2.54 0.78
CA GLY A 132 -17.83 3.84 1.45
C GLY A 132 -18.23 3.78 2.92
N LYS A 133 -19.23 2.98 3.27
CA LYS A 133 -19.67 2.84 4.67
C LYS A 133 -18.59 2.17 5.54
N GLY A 134 -17.95 1.15 5.01
CA GLY A 134 -16.86 0.44 5.70
C GLY A 134 -15.67 1.35 5.98
N ILE A 135 -15.31 2.19 5.02
CA ILE A 135 -14.21 3.17 5.19
C ILE A 135 -14.50 4.07 6.38
N VAL A 136 -15.71 4.63 6.46
CA VAL A 136 -16.12 5.50 7.58
C VAL A 136 -16.10 4.75 8.90
N LEU A 137 -16.63 3.53 8.95
CA LEU A 137 -16.64 2.70 10.15
C LEU A 137 -15.24 2.38 10.64
N LEU A 138 -14.28 2.22 9.72
CA LEU A 138 -12.87 1.93 10.04
C LEU A 138 -12.06 3.20 10.32
N GLY A 139 -12.70 4.35 10.41
CA GLY A 139 -12.04 5.61 10.74
C GLY A 139 -11.38 6.31 9.57
N GLY A 140 -11.71 5.93 8.34
CA GLY A 140 -11.13 6.52 7.15
C GLY A 140 -11.99 7.62 6.51
N GLN A 141 -11.33 8.43 5.70
CA GLN A 141 -11.96 9.45 4.86
C GLN A 141 -11.24 9.46 3.51
N VAL A 142 -11.96 9.25 2.43
CA VAL A 142 -11.38 9.34 1.09
C VAL A 142 -11.03 10.80 0.81
N GLU A 143 -9.75 11.07 0.59
CA GLU A 143 -9.28 12.42 0.24
C GLU A 143 -9.21 12.62 -1.27
N LYS A 144 -8.69 11.61 -1.98
CA LYS A 144 -8.51 11.69 -3.42
C LYS A 144 -8.75 10.33 -4.06
N SER A 145 -9.29 10.36 -5.27
CA SER A 145 -9.31 9.20 -6.16
C SER A 145 -8.88 9.72 -7.53
N ILE A 146 -7.69 9.35 -7.96
CA ILE A 146 -7.07 9.87 -9.17
C ILE A 146 -7.03 8.77 -10.21
N ASP A 147 -7.78 8.96 -11.29
CA ASP A 147 -7.78 8.07 -12.44
C ASP A 147 -6.75 8.52 -13.45
N PHE A 148 -6.00 7.59 -14.01
CA PHE A 148 -5.05 7.88 -15.06
C PHE A 148 -4.94 6.68 -16.01
N THR A 149 -4.43 6.94 -17.21
CA THR A 149 -4.25 5.90 -18.21
C THR A 149 -2.77 5.77 -18.53
N LEU A 150 -2.26 4.55 -18.37
CA LEU A 150 -0.92 4.20 -18.82
C LEU A 150 -0.95 3.92 -20.34
N THR A 151 0.22 3.76 -20.94
CA THR A 151 0.33 3.36 -22.35
C THR A 151 -0.47 2.07 -22.59
N ASN A 152 -1.07 1.94 -23.79
CA ASN A 152 -1.90 0.80 -24.20
C ASN A 152 -3.24 0.68 -23.45
N ASP A 153 -3.87 1.81 -23.15
CA ASP A 153 -5.21 1.86 -22.55
C ASP A 153 -5.34 1.14 -21.20
N ASN A 154 -4.26 1.03 -20.46
CA ASN A 154 -4.30 0.49 -19.11
C ASN A 154 -4.76 1.56 -18.12
N HIS A 155 -6.01 1.43 -17.68
CA HIS A 155 -6.59 2.32 -16.68
C HIS A 155 -6.11 1.95 -15.27
N ARG A 156 -5.78 2.98 -14.49
CA ARG A 156 -5.36 2.86 -13.09
C ARG A 156 -6.05 3.92 -12.26
N SER A 157 -6.20 3.62 -10.98
CA SER A 157 -6.71 4.59 -10.01
C SER A 157 -5.90 4.49 -8.73
N ASN A 158 -5.41 5.62 -8.27
CA ASN A 158 -4.78 5.73 -6.96
C ASN A 158 -5.78 6.35 -6.00
N ILE A 159 -6.12 5.64 -4.94
CA ILE A 159 -7.09 6.07 -3.95
C ILE A 159 -6.33 6.39 -2.67
N ILE A 160 -6.49 7.61 -2.18
CA ILE A 160 -5.84 8.10 -0.97
C ILE A 160 -6.90 8.25 0.12
N ILE A 161 -6.76 7.46 1.19
CA ILE A 161 -7.68 7.45 2.33
C ILE A 161 -6.92 7.87 3.57
N LYS A 162 -7.38 8.94 4.23
CA LYS A 162 -6.79 9.40 5.48
C LYS A 162 -7.46 8.69 6.66
N LYS A 163 -6.67 8.29 7.65
CA LYS A 163 -7.18 7.80 8.93
C LYS A 163 -7.48 8.99 9.82
N VAL A 164 -8.75 9.28 10.03
CA VAL A 164 -9.18 10.49 10.73
C VAL A 164 -9.62 10.26 12.18
N ARG A 165 -9.89 9.01 12.54
CA ARG A 165 -10.26 8.67 13.93
C ARG A 165 -9.86 7.24 14.28
N ASP A 166 -9.71 7.01 15.57
CA ASP A 166 -9.50 5.68 16.13
C ASP A 166 -10.77 4.83 16.05
N THR A 167 -10.60 3.52 15.91
CA THR A 167 -11.73 2.57 15.87
C THR A 167 -11.50 1.35 16.74
#